data_0bdd32008677c95470a74bd169e469c0
#
_entry.id   0bdd32008677c95470a74bd169e469c0
#
_cell.length_a   1.000
_cell.length_b   1.000
_cell.length_c   1.000
_cell.angle_alpha   90.00
_cell.angle_beta   90.00
_cell.angle_gamma   90.00
#
_symmetry.space_group_name_H-M   'P 1'
#
loop_
_entity.id
_entity.type
_entity.pdbx_description
1 polymer ?
#
loop_
_entity_poly.entity_id
_entity_poly.type
_entity_poly.pdbx_seq_one_letter_code
_entity_poly.pdbx_strand_id
1 'polypeptide(L)'
;MSLNISSLLKTKNVIAIAAGICDGIGYGDNSKAALITRGMAEITRLGKTMGGKRKTFRGLSGFGDLIVTCLSKHSRNRQIGQAIAEGRSLKEIISEMNMIAEGIDTAKSVHQLQLKHNVEMPIHEGIYQVL
;
A
#
# COMPACT_ATOMS: atom_id res chain seq x y z
N MET A 1 13.32 2.84 13.09
CA MET A 1 12.07 3.58 13.25
C MET A 1 10.92 2.61 13.50
N SER A 2 10.29 2.70 14.66
CA SER A 2 9.16 1.82 14.96
C SER A 2 7.88 2.46 14.42
N LEU A 3 7.10 1.70 13.65
CA LEU A 3 5.76 2.10 13.28
C LEU A 3 4.82 1.85 14.46
N ASN A 4 4.07 2.86 14.85
CA ASN A 4 2.98 2.71 15.80
C ASN A 4 1.67 2.45 15.03
N ILE A 5 0.57 2.27 15.77
CA ILE A 5 -0.73 1.98 15.17
C ILE A 5 -1.17 3.08 14.20
N SER A 6 -0.93 4.34 14.55
CA SER A 6 -1.26 5.47 13.67
C SER A 6 -0.45 5.42 12.37
N SER A 7 0.82 5.05 12.46
CA SER A 7 1.70 4.93 11.30
C SER A 7 1.26 3.81 10.35
N LEU A 8 0.63 2.75 10.87
CA LEU A 8 0.12 1.67 10.04
C LEU A 8 -0.97 2.13 9.08
N LEU A 9 -1.68 3.21 9.39
CA LEU A 9 -2.66 3.77 8.48
C LEU A 9 -2.02 4.35 7.22
N LYS A 10 -0.72 4.67 7.26
CA LYS A 10 0.03 5.11 6.08
C LYS A 10 0.22 3.98 5.07
N THR A 11 0.00 2.73 5.48
CA THR A 11 0.08 1.58 4.57
C THR A 11 -0.96 1.66 3.45
N LYS A 12 -2.00 2.50 3.60
CA LYS A 12 -2.92 2.80 2.50
C LYS A 12 -2.18 3.26 1.24
N ASN A 13 -1.04 3.93 1.41
CA ASN A 13 -0.23 4.40 0.29
C ASN A 13 0.39 3.24 -0.49
N VAL A 14 0.75 2.16 0.19
CA VAL A 14 1.25 0.93 -0.45
C VAL A 14 0.13 0.28 -1.27
N ILE A 15 -1.07 0.23 -0.71
CA ILE A 15 -2.23 -0.31 -1.41
C ILE A 15 -2.59 0.55 -2.63
N ALA A 16 -2.40 1.85 -2.54
CA ALA A 16 -2.60 2.75 -3.67
C ALA A 16 -1.64 2.42 -4.83
N ILE A 17 -0.37 2.12 -4.52
CA ILE A 17 0.59 1.67 -5.53
C ILE A 17 0.09 0.37 -6.18
N ALA A 18 -0.38 -0.58 -5.39
CA ALA A 18 -0.91 -1.84 -5.89
C ALA A 18 -2.14 -1.63 -6.80
N ALA A 19 -3.03 -0.73 -6.41
CA ALA A 19 -4.20 -0.36 -7.23
C ALA A 19 -3.77 0.24 -8.56
N GLY A 20 -2.73 1.07 -8.55
CA GLY A 20 -2.16 1.64 -9.77
C GLY A 20 -1.59 0.57 -10.69
N ILE A 21 -0.92 -0.43 -10.14
CA ILE A 21 -0.42 -1.56 -10.91
C ILE A 21 -1.58 -2.30 -11.58
N CYS A 22 -2.68 -2.54 -10.85
CA CYS A 22 -3.88 -3.16 -11.42
C CYS A 22 -4.40 -2.36 -12.61
N ASP A 23 -4.48 -1.03 -12.47
CA ASP A 23 -4.97 -0.16 -13.54
C ASP A 23 -4.03 -0.21 -14.75
N GLY A 24 -2.72 -0.20 -14.51
CA GLY A 24 -1.72 -0.22 -15.59
C GLY A 24 -1.69 -1.54 -16.36
N ILE A 25 -1.98 -2.65 -15.70
CA ILE A 25 -2.08 -3.96 -16.32
C ILE A 25 -3.41 -4.12 -17.05
N GLY A 26 -4.43 -3.36 -16.65
CA GLY A 26 -5.75 -3.44 -17.25
C GLY A 26 -6.70 -4.40 -16.56
N TYR A 27 -6.42 -4.77 -15.32
CA TYR A 27 -7.35 -5.56 -14.53
C TYR A 27 -8.59 -4.74 -14.17
N GLY A 28 -9.74 -5.41 -14.14
CA GLY A 28 -11.02 -4.75 -13.87
C GLY A 28 -11.22 -4.34 -12.42
N ASP A 29 -12.34 -3.66 -12.17
CA ASP A 29 -12.70 -3.13 -10.84
C ASP A 29 -12.87 -4.23 -9.79
N ASN A 30 -13.31 -5.43 -10.18
CA ASN A 30 -13.45 -6.55 -9.25
C ASN A 30 -12.11 -7.00 -8.69
N SER A 31 -11.08 -7.09 -9.55
CA SER A 31 -9.73 -7.44 -9.12
C SER A 31 -9.15 -6.37 -8.21
N LYS A 32 -9.38 -5.11 -8.54
CA LYS A 32 -8.93 -3.98 -7.74
C LYS A 32 -9.59 -3.97 -6.35
N ALA A 33 -10.90 -4.23 -6.29
CA ALA A 33 -11.63 -4.31 -5.02
C ALA A 33 -11.10 -5.46 -4.16
N ALA A 34 -10.86 -6.62 -4.76
CA ALA A 34 -10.31 -7.77 -4.06
C ALA A 34 -8.92 -7.46 -3.49
N LEU A 35 -8.09 -6.77 -4.24
CA LEU A 35 -6.75 -6.37 -3.81
C LEU A 35 -6.82 -5.41 -2.62
N ILE A 36 -7.71 -4.43 -2.66
CA ILE A 36 -7.90 -3.48 -1.56
C ILE A 36 -8.34 -4.21 -0.29
N THR A 37 -9.31 -5.12 -0.41
CA THR A 37 -9.84 -5.89 0.71
C THR A 37 -8.75 -6.75 1.35
N ARG A 38 -7.95 -7.44 0.53
CA ARG A 38 -6.86 -8.28 1.02
C ARG A 38 -5.74 -7.45 1.63
N GLY A 39 -5.42 -6.31 1.03
CA GLY A 39 -4.44 -5.39 1.58
C GLY A 39 -4.83 -4.89 2.96
N MET A 40 -6.09 -4.55 3.15
CA MET A 40 -6.61 -4.15 4.47
C MET A 40 -6.53 -5.29 5.49
N ALA A 41 -6.81 -6.52 5.07
CA ALA A 41 -6.70 -7.68 5.94
C ALA A 41 -5.26 -7.90 6.41
N GLU A 42 -4.28 -7.71 5.51
CA GLU A 42 -2.86 -7.81 5.85
C GLU A 42 -2.45 -6.76 6.88
N ILE A 43 -2.85 -5.51 6.67
CA ILE A 43 -2.56 -4.41 7.58
C ILE A 43 -3.19 -4.68 8.95
N THR A 44 -4.43 -5.15 8.98
CA THR A 44 -5.13 -5.48 10.22
C THR A 44 -4.40 -6.58 10.98
N ARG A 45 -3.94 -7.61 10.27
CA ARG A 45 -3.19 -8.73 10.86
C ARG A 45 -1.89 -8.25 11.50
N LEU A 46 -1.14 -7.43 10.79
CA LEU A 46 0.11 -6.86 11.31
C LEU A 46 -0.16 -5.99 12.53
N GLY A 47 -1.13 -5.09 12.44
CA GLY A 47 -1.48 -4.20 13.54
C GLY A 47 -1.94 -4.94 14.78
N LYS A 48 -2.70 -6.02 14.60
CA LYS A 48 -3.15 -6.87 15.71
C LYS A 48 -1.97 -7.56 16.38
N THR A 49 -1.03 -8.07 15.60
CA THR A 49 0.19 -8.70 16.12
C THR A 49 1.03 -7.71 16.91
N MET A 50 1.01 -6.43 16.52
CA MET A 50 1.72 -5.35 17.20
C MET A 50 0.95 -4.80 18.42
N GLY A 51 -0.20 -5.37 18.77
CA GLY A 51 -0.99 -4.97 19.94
C GLY A 51 -2.15 -4.02 19.63
N GLY A 52 -2.43 -3.75 18.35
CA GLY A 52 -3.57 -2.92 17.96
C GLY A 52 -4.88 -3.68 18.02
N LYS A 53 -5.99 -2.94 18.20
CA LYS A 53 -7.32 -3.53 18.18
C LYS A 53 -7.88 -3.46 16.76
N ARG A 54 -8.46 -4.57 16.29
CA ARG A 54 -9.07 -4.65 14.97
C ARG A 54 -10.11 -3.55 14.74
N LYS A 55 -10.91 -3.26 15.76
CA LYS A 55 -11.94 -2.22 15.69
C LYS A 55 -11.35 -0.84 15.43
N THR A 56 -10.16 -0.55 15.95
CA THR A 56 -9.47 0.72 15.75
C THR A 56 -9.16 0.95 14.28
N PHE A 57 -8.69 -0.08 13.57
CA PHE A 57 -8.36 0.04 12.16
C PHE A 57 -9.59 0.22 11.28
N ARG A 58 -10.72 -0.38 11.64
CA ARG A 58 -11.96 -0.28 10.87
C ARG A 58 -12.75 0.97 11.21
N GLY A 59 -12.73 1.39 12.48
CA GLY A 59 -13.51 2.51 12.97
C GLY A 59 -12.91 3.87 12.65
N LEU A 60 -11.61 3.93 12.41
CA LEU A 60 -10.99 5.16 12.00
C LEU A 60 -11.27 5.41 10.52
N SER A 61 -11.27 6.66 10.12
CA SER A 61 -11.48 7.12 8.76
C SER A 61 -10.53 6.49 7.73
N GLY A 62 -9.59 5.65 8.18
CA GLY A 62 -8.59 5.03 7.35
C GLY A 62 -9.14 4.19 6.21
N PHE A 63 -10.27 3.50 6.41
CA PHE A 63 -10.85 2.65 5.36
C PHE A 63 -11.41 3.51 4.21
N GLY A 64 -12.13 4.57 4.54
CA GLY A 64 -12.64 5.50 3.52
C GLY A 64 -11.51 6.19 2.79
N ASP A 65 -10.50 6.68 3.53
CA ASP A 65 -9.31 7.29 2.94
C ASP A 65 -8.57 6.31 2.03
N LEU A 66 -8.49 5.04 2.43
CA LEU A 66 -7.85 4.01 1.62
C LEU A 66 -8.54 3.86 0.28
N ILE A 67 -9.87 3.74 0.28
CA ILE A 67 -10.65 3.57 -0.94
C ILE A 67 -10.48 4.79 -1.84
N VAL A 68 -10.64 5.99 -1.31
CA VAL A 68 -10.48 7.23 -2.07
C VAL A 68 -9.08 7.32 -2.67
N THR A 69 -8.06 7.03 -1.87
CA THR A 69 -6.66 7.09 -2.30
C THR A 69 -6.41 6.10 -3.44
N CYS A 70 -6.92 4.88 -3.33
CA CYS A 70 -6.70 3.84 -4.35
C CYS A 70 -7.43 4.11 -5.65
N LEU A 71 -8.60 4.74 -5.59
CA LEU A 71 -9.43 5.01 -6.78
C LEU A 71 -9.12 6.36 -7.42
N SER A 72 -8.49 7.27 -6.70
CA SER A 72 -8.23 8.62 -7.20
C SER A 72 -7.16 8.62 -8.29
N LYS A 73 -7.47 9.21 -9.42
CA LYS A 73 -6.51 9.44 -10.50
C LYS A 73 -5.42 10.46 -10.10
N HIS A 74 -5.68 11.24 -9.08
CA HIS A 74 -4.73 12.24 -8.57
C HIS A 74 -3.80 11.67 -7.50
N SER A 75 -4.01 10.45 -7.04
CA SER A 75 -3.13 9.80 -6.09
C SER A 75 -1.76 9.57 -6.71
N ARG A 76 -0.73 10.11 -6.09
CA ARG A 76 0.66 9.98 -6.56
C ARG A 76 1.15 8.54 -6.45
N ASN A 77 0.79 7.86 -5.38
CA ASN A 77 1.14 6.45 -5.21
C ASN A 77 0.48 5.58 -6.27
N ARG A 78 -0.78 5.87 -6.61
CA ARG A 78 -1.46 5.16 -7.69
C ARG A 78 -0.75 5.41 -9.03
N GLN A 79 -0.37 6.64 -9.31
CA GLN A 79 0.36 7.00 -10.53
C GLN A 79 1.70 6.25 -10.63
N ILE A 80 2.41 6.12 -9.52
CA ILE A 80 3.64 5.34 -9.47
C ILE A 80 3.37 3.89 -9.84
N GLY A 81 2.35 3.28 -9.25
CA GLY A 81 1.97 1.90 -9.55
C GLY A 81 1.65 1.70 -11.02
N GLN A 82 0.86 2.60 -11.59
CA GLN A 82 0.50 2.55 -13.01
C GLN A 82 1.74 2.66 -13.90
N ALA A 83 2.64 3.58 -13.61
CA ALA A 83 3.86 3.76 -14.38
C ALA A 83 4.79 2.53 -14.30
N ILE A 84 4.89 1.90 -13.13
CA ILE A 84 5.64 0.65 -12.97
C ILE A 84 5.05 -0.45 -13.85
N ALA A 85 3.73 -0.59 -13.86
CA ALA A 85 3.05 -1.59 -14.69
C ALA A 85 3.24 -1.33 -16.17
N GLU A 86 3.44 -0.09 -16.57
CA GLU A 86 3.72 0.31 -17.94
C GLU A 86 5.21 0.09 -18.33
N GLY A 87 6.01 -0.46 -17.43
CA GLY A 87 7.39 -0.83 -17.71
C GLY A 87 8.43 0.23 -17.37
N ARG A 88 8.05 1.30 -16.70
CA ARG A 88 8.98 2.35 -16.30
C ARG A 88 9.72 1.96 -15.01
N SER A 89 11.00 2.33 -14.93
CA SER A 89 11.77 2.07 -13.71
C SER A 89 11.37 3.05 -12.59
N LEU A 90 11.47 2.60 -11.35
CA LEU A 90 11.17 3.43 -10.19
C LEU A 90 12.04 4.69 -10.18
N LYS A 91 13.32 4.56 -10.53
CA LYS A 91 14.26 5.67 -10.58
C LYS A 91 13.80 6.77 -11.55
N GLU A 92 13.34 6.38 -12.75
CA GLU A 92 12.81 7.32 -13.73
C GLU A 92 11.55 8.01 -13.23
N ILE A 93 10.65 7.24 -12.61
CA ILE A 93 9.38 7.77 -12.11
C ILE A 93 9.63 8.82 -11.04
N ILE A 94 10.48 8.53 -10.07
CA ILE A 94 10.81 9.45 -8.98
C ILE A 94 11.45 10.72 -9.53
N SER A 95 12.37 10.59 -10.49
CA SER A 95 13.05 11.72 -11.10
C SER A 95 12.08 12.68 -11.78
N GLU A 96 11.10 12.13 -12.53
CA GLU A 96 10.12 12.94 -13.24
C GLU A 96 9.10 13.61 -12.31
N MET A 97 8.68 12.90 -11.28
CA MET A 97 7.67 13.43 -10.36
C MET A 97 8.25 14.45 -9.38
N ASN A 98 9.57 14.54 -9.30
CA ASN A 98 10.27 15.48 -8.41
C ASN A 98 9.72 15.47 -6.99
N MET A 99 9.42 14.26 -6.47
CA MET A 99 8.89 14.12 -5.12
C MET A 99 9.12 12.73 -4.55
N ILE A 100 9.11 12.70 -3.24
CA ILE A 100 9.20 11.46 -2.49
C ILE A 100 7.79 10.90 -2.34
N ALA A 101 7.56 9.68 -2.84
CA ALA A 101 6.30 9.01 -2.58
C ALA A 101 6.40 8.31 -1.23
N GLU A 102 5.53 8.68 -0.31
CA GLU A 102 5.50 8.09 1.02
C GLU A 102 5.29 6.57 0.98
N GLY A 103 4.56 6.09 -0.02
CA GLY A 103 4.30 4.67 -0.19
C GLY A 103 5.55 3.82 -0.35
N ILE A 104 6.59 4.36 -0.97
CA ILE A 104 7.87 3.66 -1.15
C ILE A 104 8.53 3.40 0.20
N ASP A 105 8.66 4.45 1.01
CA ASP A 105 9.25 4.32 2.34
C ASP A 105 8.41 3.45 3.26
N THR A 106 7.09 3.59 3.18
CA THR A 106 6.16 2.77 3.95
C THR A 106 6.28 1.29 3.58
N ALA A 107 6.43 0.97 2.28
CA ALA A 107 6.60 -0.40 1.83
C ALA A 107 7.85 -1.04 2.45
N LYS A 108 8.94 -0.30 2.51
CA LYS A 108 10.19 -0.77 3.14
C LYS A 108 10.00 -1.01 4.64
N SER A 109 9.33 -0.10 5.33
CA SER A 109 9.07 -0.21 6.77
C SER A 109 8.15 -1.39 7.08
N VAL A 110 7.11 -1.58 6.29
CA VAL A 110 6.18 -2.71 6.45
C VAL A 110 6.90 -4.03 6.22
N HIS A 111 7.78 -4.10 5.22
CA HIS A 111 8.57 -5.30 4.96
C HIS A 111 9.40 -5.69 6.19
N GLN A 112 10.06 -4.73 6.82
CA GLN A 112 10.84 -4.97 8.02
C GLN A 112 9.97 -5.47 9.18
N LEU A 113 8.80 -4.86 9.37
CA LEU A 113 7.87 -5.27 10.43
C LEU A 113 7.28 -6.65 10.16
N GLN A 114 6.98 -6.96 8.92
CA GLN A 114 6.49 -8.27 8.49
C GLN A 114 7.48 -9.37 8.88
N LEU A 115 8.76 -9.16 8.61
CA LEU A 115 9.81 -10.11 8.96
C LEU A 115 9.97 -10.22 10.48
N LYS A 116 9.99 -9.08 11.16
CA LYS A 116 10.15 -9.05 12.62
C LYS A 116 9.05 -9.79 13.36
N HIS A 117 7.82 -9.63 12.92
CA HIS A 117 6.64 -10.21 13.57
C HIS A 117 6.17 -11.52 12.94
N ASN A 118 6.86 -11.98 11.90
CA ASN A 118 6.55 -13.22 11.19
C ASN A 118 5.08 -13.28 10.73
N VAL A 119 4.63 -12.21 10.07
CA VAL A 119 3.25 -12.08 9.56
C VAL A 119 3.27 -12.26 8.05
N GLU A 120 2.36 -13.06 7.52
CA GLU A 120 2.21 -13.20 6.08
C GLU A 120 1.43 -12.03 5.49
N MET A 121 2.06 -11.31 4.57
CA MET A 121 1.49 -10.14 3.92
C MET A 121 1.83 -10.18 2.42
N PRO A 122 1.24 -11.10 1.66
CA PRO A 122 1.64 -11.33 0.26
C PRO A 122 1.48 -10.12 -0.64
N ILE A 123 0.46 -9.28 -0.44
CA ILE A 123 0.28 -8.09 -1.26
C ILE A 123 1.38 -7.07 -0.97
N HIS A 124 1.63 -6.78 0.31
CA HIS A 124 2.68 -5.84 0.70
C HIS A 124 4.06 -6.35 0.30
N GLU A 125 4.30 -7.64 0.46
CA GLU A 125 5.56 -8.26 0.03
C GLU A 125 5.74 -8.15 -1.48
N GLY A 126 4.69 -8.41 -2.24
CA GLY A 126 4.72 -8.27 -3.70
C GLY A 126 5.05 -6.86 -4.14
N ILE A 127 4.46 -5.86 -3.50
CA ILE A 127 4.75 -4.45 -3.80
C ILE A 127 6.20 -4.11 -3.46
N TYR A 128 6.68 -4.57 -2.31
CA TYR A 128 8.08 -4.36 -1.92
C TYR A 128 9.05 -4.95 -2.96
N GLN A 129 8.76 -6.16 -3.46
CA GLN A 129 9.59 -6.82 -4.46
C GLN A 129 9.63 -6.05 -5.78
N VAL A 130 8.55 -5.39 -6.16
CA VAL A 130 8.46 -4.61 -7.39
C VAL A 130 9.23 -3.29 -7.26
N LEU A 131 9.28 -2.75 -6.08
CA LEU A 131 10.01 -1.50 -5.80
C LEU A 131 11.50 -1.79 -5.58
#